data_c5ad97759b58100afc74c4cc9dbd2cf2
#
_entry.id   c5ad97759b58100afc74c4cc9dbd2cf2
#
_cell.length_a   1.000
_cell.length_b   1.000
_cell.length_c   1.000
_cell.angle_alpha   90.00
_cell.angle_beta   90.00
_cell.angle_gamma   90.00
#
_symmetry.space_group_name_H-M   'P 1'
#
loop_
_entity.id
_entity.type
_entity.pdbx_description
1 polymer ?
#
loop_
_entity_poly.entity_id
_entity_poly.type
_entity_poly.pdbx_seq_one_letter_code
_entity_poly.pdbx_strand_id
1 'polypeptide(L)'
;MTRSLIALIASLAFAATTALADGHSQSIVYTSGDKEFNAYAMSAQSKPKGTVYIIHDWNGLDSYEQKRVGMLAELGYDAVALDLFGVDAKLEGFEDYRRETGALYKDRQEFRSRINAGINAAETFFKSSGKTVLMGYCFGGAAVLEAARSGLDLDGFVSFHGGLTTPEGQDYTQTTGKVLL
;
A
#
# COMPACT_ATOMS: atom_id res chain seq x y z
N MET A 1 6.89 -68.64 31.48
CA MET A 1 5.96 -67.48 31.54
C MET A 1 6.66 -66.25 30.99
N THR A 2 6.59 -66.00 29.71
CA THR A 2 7.21 -64.90 29.03
C THR A 2 6.09 -63.99 28.49
N ARG A 3 5.97 -62.79 29.03
CA ARG A 3 5.01 -61.79 28.61
C ARG A 3 5.65 -60.89 27.52
N SER A 4 5.18 -61.01 26.28
CA SER A 4 5.52 -60.11 25.20
C SER A 4 4.79 -58.78 25.39
N LEU A 5 5.58 -57.68 25.49
CA LEU A 5 5.07 -56.32 25.39
C LEU A 5 5.00 -55.94 23.89
N ILE A 6 3.79 -55.72 23.37
CA ILE A 6 3.58 -55.13 22.06
C ILE A 6 3.52 -53.62 22.26
N ALA A 7 4.54 -52.93 21.76
CA ALA A 7 4.58 -51.46 21.71
C ALA A 7 3.73 -50.98 20.54
N LEU A 8 2.66 -50.28 20.81
CA LEU A 8 1.80 -49.64 19.82
C LEU A 8 2.40 -48.27 19.47
N ILE A 9 3.03 -48.17 18.30
CA ILE A 9 3.54 -46.90 17.77
C ILE A 9 2.36 -46.20 17.11
N ALA A 10 1.80 -45.17 17.78
CA ALA A 10 0.81 -44.29 17.21
C ALA A 10 1.52 -43.25 16.32
N SER A 11 1.42 -43.42 15.00
CA SER A 11 1.87 -42.44 14.03
C SER A 11 0.92 -41.25 14.03
N LEU A 12 1.32 -40.12 14.61
CA LEU A 12 0.64 -38.84 14.45
C LEU A 12 0.88 -38.34 13.02
N ALA A 13 -0.09 -38.51 12.14
CA ALA A 13 -0.11 -37.83 10.86
C ALA A 13 -0.38 -36.33 11.10
N PHE A 14 0.65 -35.52 10.98
CA PHE A 14 0.54 -34.05 10.96
C PHE A 14 -0.07 -33.66 9.61
N ALA A 15 -1.38 -33.47 9.55
CA ALA A 15 -2.03 -32.89 8.41
C ALA A 15 -1.61 -31.41 8.34
N ALA A 16 -0.65 -31.12 7.46
CA ALA A 16 -0.37 -29.73 7.07
C ALA A 16 -1.61 -29.21 6.33
N THR A 17 -2.47 -28.51 7.03
CA THR A 17 -3.48 -27.68 6.40
C THR A 17 -2.74 -26.54 5.69
N THR A 18 -2.58 -26.66 4.37
CA THR A 18 -2.33 -25.51 3.52
C THR A 18 -3.55 -24.61 3.67
N ALA A 19 -3.43 -23.56 4.49
CA ALA A 19 -4.40 -22.49 4.49
C ALA A 19 -4.32 -21.90 3.06
N LEU A 20 -5.34 -22.19 2.25
CA LEU A 20 -5.64 -21.40 1.07
C LEU A 20 -5.83 -19.98 1.61
N ALA A 21 -5.01 -19.04 1.15
CA ALA A 21 -5.21 -17.63 1.45
C ALA A 21 -6.55 -17.25 0.80
N ASP A 22 -7.63 -17.39 1.57
CA ASP A 22 -8.88 -16.73 1.23
C ASP A 22 -8.55 -15.25 1.09
N GLY A 23 -8.98 -14.61 -0.01
CA GLY A 23 -8.69 -13.23 -0.35
C GLY A 23 -9.33 -12.25 0.63
N HIS A 24 -8.98 -12.35 1.91
CA HIS A 24 -9.43 -11.47 2.96
C HIS A 24 -8.60 -10.19 2.95
N SER A 25 -9.29 -9.08 3.00
CA SER A 25 -8.67 -7.78 3.22
C SER A 25 -8.04 -7.72 4.62
N GLN A 26 -6.93 -7.02 4.73
CA GLN A 26 -6.21 -6.80 5.96
C GLN A 26 -5.92 -5.31 6.14
N SER A 27 -5.86 -4.89 7.41
CA SER A 27 -5.48 -3.55 7.80
C SER A 27 -4.00 -3.53 8.14
N ILE A 28 -3.28 -2.53 7.64
CA ILE A 28 -1.88 -2.27 7.99
C ILE A 28 -1.83 -0.93 8.71
N VAL A 29 -1.58 -0.96 10.01
CA VAL A 29 -1.39 0.26 10.80
C VAL A 29 0.07 0.70 10.70
N TYR A 30 0.31 1.97 10.46
CA TYR A 30 1.65 2.57 10.42
C TYR A 30 1.64 3.99 10.96
N THR A 31 2.83 4.53 11.23
CA THR A 31 3.00 5.88 11.77
C THR A 31 3.95 6.72 10.92
N SER A 32 3.70 8.02 10.85
CA SER A 32 4.63 9.02 10.35
C SER A 32 4.63 10.19 11.33
N GLY A 33 5.76 10.45 11.96
CA GLY A 33 5.80 11.33 13.14
C GLY A 33 4.89 10.82 14.24
N ASP A 34 4.07 11.71 14.79
CA ASP A 34 3.12 11.40 15.87
C ASP A 34 1.73 10.95 15.36
N LYS A 35 1.57 10.80 14.04
CA LYS A 35 0.29 10.44 13.44
C LYS A 35 0.23 8.95 13.09
N GLU A 36 -0.94 8.35 13.32
CA GLU A 36 -1.27 6.98 12.93
C GLU A 36 -2.10 6.96 11.65
N PHE A 37 -1.86 5.97 10.83
CA PHE A 37 -2.50 5.74 9.53
C PHE A 37 -2.94 4.30 9.41
N ASN A 38 -3.96 4.05 8.58
CA ASN A 38 -4.51 2.72 8.39
C ASN A 38 -4.68 2.41 6.90
N ALA A 39 -3.79 1.58 6.35
CA ALA A 39 -3.89 1.12 4.97
C ALA A 39 -4.79 -0.11 4.85
N TYR A 40 -5.38 -0.28 3.67
CA TYR A 40 -6.20 -1.44 3.30
C TYR A 40 -5.46 -2.31 2.29
N ALA A 41 -5.22 -3.58 2.61
CA ALA A 41 -4.39 -4.48 1.83
C ALA A 41 -5.07 -5.80 1.48
N MET A 42 -4.71 -6.37 0.35
CA MET A 42 -5.02 -7.75 -0.03
C MET A 42 -3.81 -8.40 -0.71
N SER A 43 -3.51 -9.64 -0.32
CA SER A 43 -2.49 -10.43 -1.00
C SER A 43 -3.04 -11.07 -2.28
N ALA A 44 -2.17 -11.28 -3.25
CA ALA A 44 -2.46 -12.12 -4.39
C ALA A 44 -2.87 -13.53 -3.95
N GLN A 45 -3.81 -14.15 -4.66
CA GLN A 45 -4.26 -15.52 -4.36
C GLN A 45 -3.22 -16.60 -4.69
N SER A 46 -2.13 -16.24 -5.35
CA SER A 46 -1.02 -17.12 -5.74
C SER A 46 0.31 -16.37 -5.60
N LYS A 47 1.41 -16.93 -6.15
CA LYS A 47 2.68 -16.20 -6.18
C LYS A 47 2.48 -14.84 -6.84
N PRO A 48 2.74 -13.72 -6.13
CA PRO A 48 2.47 -12.39 -6.64
C PRO A 48 3.34 -12.05 -7.86
N LYS A 49 2.75 -11.33 -8.82
CA LYS A 49 3.45 -10.78 -9.97
C LYS A 49 4.29 -9.55 -9.63
N GLY A 50 3.98 -8.93 -8.50
CA GLY A 50 4.58 -7.72 -7.97
C GLY A 50 3.65 -7.07 -6.96
N THR A 51 4.02 -5.90 -6.44
CA THR A 51 3.24 -5.14 -5.46
C THR A 51 2.78 -3.81 -6.05
N VAL A 52 1.51 -3.48 -5.85
CA VAL A 52 0.91 -2.21 -6.27
C VAL A 52 0.45 -1.43 -5.04
N TYR A 53 1.04 -0.26 -4.86
CA TYR A 53 0.62 0.73 -3.87
C TYR A 53 -0.34 1.71 -4.52
N ILE A 54 -1.46 2.03 -3.86
CA ILE A 54 -2.48 2.97 -4.33
C ILE A 54 -2.55 4.13 -3.36
N ILE A 55 -2.53 5.36 -3.88
CA ILE A 55 -2.84 6.54 -3.08
C ILE A 55 -4.23 7.03 -3.48
N HIS A 56 -5.07 7.26 -2.47
CA HIS A 56 -6.44 7.72 -2.59
C HIS A 56 -6.56 9.09 -3.24
N ASP A 57 -7.75 9.44 -3.66
CA ASP A 57 -8.04 10.77 -4.16
C ASP A 57 -8.21 11.79 -3.00
N TRP A 58 -8.85 12.93 -3.25
CA TRP A 58 -8.88 14.04 -2.28
C TRP A 58 -9.79 13.82 -1.08
N ASN A 59 -10.72 12.84 -1.12
CA ASN A 59 -11.68 12.53 -0.04
C ASN A 59 -11.17 11.49 0.98
N GLY A 60 -9.94 10.98 0.78
CA GLY A 60 -9.35 9.97 1.68
C GLY A 60 -9.56 8.55 1.18
N LEU A 61 -9.03 7.58 1.91
CA LEU A 61 -9.15 6.17 1.59
C LEU A 61 -10.58 5.68 1.87
N ASP A 62 -11.29 5.28 0.83
CA ASP A 62 -12.66 4.80 0.93
C ASP A 62 -12.91 3.49 0.14
N SER A 63 -14.18 3.18 -0.10
CA SER A 63 -14.60 1.98 -0.83
C SER A 63 -14.10 1.93 -2.28
N TYR A 64 -13.74 3.05 -2.88
CA TYR A 64 -13.20 3.08 -4.24
C TYR A 64 -11.81 2.46 -4.29
N GLU A 65 -10.90 2.89 -3.42
CA GLU A 65 -9.54 2.34 -3.35
C GLU A 65 -9.57 0.90 -2.87
N GLN A 66 -10.44 0.56 -1.90
CA GLN A 66 -10.63 -0.82 -1.45
C GLN A 66 -11.04 -1.75 -2.59
N LYS A 67 -11.95 -1.30 -3.47
CA LYS A 67 -12.33 -2.04 -4.68
C LYS A 67 -11.16 -2.19 -5.64
N ARG A 68 -10.32 -1.15 -5.83
CA ARG A 68 -9.12 -1.23 -6.69
C ARG A 68 -8.11 -2.23 -6.15
N VAL A 69 -7.90 -2.27 -4.84
CA VAL A 69 -7.07 -3.28 -4.17
C VAL A 69 -7.59 -4.69 -4.49
N GLY A 70 -8.89 -4.95 -4.34
CA GLY A 70 -9.49 -6.24 -4.66
C GLY A 70 -9.27 -6.66 -6.12
N MET A 71 -9.52 -5.75 -7.06
CA MET A 71 -9.31 -6.01 -8.50
C MET A 71 -7.85 -6.36 -8.83
N LEU A 72 -6.89 -5.69 -8.21
CA LEU A 72 -5.46 -5.97 -8.42
C LEU A 72 -5.06 -7.31 -7.79
N ALA A 73 -5.59 -7.65 -6.62
CA ALA A 73 -5.36 -8.94 -5.99
C ALA A 73 -5.92 -10.10 -6.84
N GLU A 74 -7.09 -9.94 -7.43
CA GLU A 74 -7.68 -10.90 -8.41
C GLU A 74 -6.80 -11.04 -9.67
N LEU A 75 -6.15 -9.97 -10.10
CA LEU A 75 -5.20 -9.98 -11.22
C LEU A 75 -3.84 -10.60 -10.86
N GLY A 76 -3.61 -10.95 -9.59
CA GLY A 76 -2.43 -11.64 -9.11
C GLY A 76 -1.31 -10.70 -8.62
N TYR A 77 -1.64 -9.51 -8.14
CA TYR A 77 -0.71 -8.59 -7.48
C TYR A 77 -0.99 -8.53 -5.98
N ASP A 78 0.03 -8.37 -5.16
CA ASP A 78 -0.16 -7.85 -3.83
C ASP A 78 -0.55 -6.38 -3.97
N ALA A 79 -1.62 -5.96 -3.30
CA ALA A 79 -2.14 -4.62 -3.48
C ALA A 79 -2.49 -3.97 -2.14
N VAL A 80 -2.20 -2.68 -2.01
CA VAL A 80 -2.49 -1.91 -0.80
C VAL A 80 -2.88 -0.48 -1.15
N ALA A 81 -3.95 0.01 -0.55
CA ALA A 81 -4.31 1.42 -0.55
C ALA A 81 -3.77 2.07 0.72
N LEU A 82 -2.94 3.10 0.55
CA LEU A 82 -2.30 3.86 1.61
C LEU A 82 -3.21 5.02 2.03
N ASP A 83 -3.40 5.19 3.34
CA ASP A 83 -4.00 6.40 3.90
C ASP A 83 -2.92 7.48 4.04
N LEU A 84 -3.17 8.69 3.61
CA LEU A 84 -2.25 9.82 3.78
C LEU A 84 -2.80 10.91 4.70
N PHE A 85 -4.03 10.78 5.20
CA PHE A 85 -4.64 11.80 6.06
C PHE A 85 -4.56 11.43 7.54
N GLY A 86 -4.64 10.14 7.86
CA GLY A 86 -4.53 9.59 9.21
C GLY A 86 -5.87 9.24 9.84
N VAL A 87 -5.82 8.33 10.82
CA VAL A 87 -7.02 7.77 11.47
C VAL A 87 -7.87 8.82 12.20
N ASP A 88 -7.26 9.92 12.62
CA ASP A 88 -7.95 11.03 13.30
C ASP A 88 -8.47 12.12 12.35
N ALA A 89 -8.24 11.97 11.04
CA ALA A 89 -8.70 12.96 10.06
C ALA A 89 -10.24 12.97 9.98
N LYS A 90 -10.82 14.15 10.19
CA LYS A 90 -12.25 14.36 9.97
C LYS A 90 -12.48 14.65 8.49
N LEU A 91 -13.21 13.76 7.82
CA LEU A 91 -13.44 13.81 6.37
C LEU A 91 -14.96 13.85 6.10
N GLU A 92 -15.62 14.91 6.58
CA GLU A 92 -17.08 15.06 6.49
C GLU A 92 -17.54 15.81 5.24
N GLY A 93 -16.61 16.43 4.50
CA GLY A 93 -16.95 17.15 3.29
C GLY A 93 -15.83 18.02 2.70
N PHE A 94 -16.20 18.84 1.73
CA PHE A 94 -15.29 19.61 0.87
C PHE A 94 -14.22 20.41 1.62
N GLU A 95 -14.58 21.09 2.71
CA GLU A 95 -13.63 21.92 3.46
C GLU A 95 -12.58 21.06 4.20
N ASP A 96 -12.99 19.89 4.69
CA ASP A 96 -12.06 18.94 5.32
C ASP A 96 -11.09 18.37 4.30
N TYR A 97 -11.58 17.95 3.12
CA TYR A 97 -10.75 17.43 2.04
C TYR A 97 -9.74 18.47 1.55
N ARG A 98 -10.16 19.73 1.41
CA ARG A 98 -9.27 20.85 1.06
C ARG A 98 -8.22 21.11 2.14
N ARG A 99 -8.60 21.01 3.40
CA ARG A 99 -7.69 21.21 4.53
C ARG A 99 -6.58 20.14 4.50
N GLU A 100 -6.95 18.85 4.40
CA GLU A 100 -5.97 17.75 4.42
C GLU A 100 -5.06 17.79 3.19
N THR A 101 -5.62 17.88 1.99
CA THR A 101 -4.82 17.98 0.76
C THR A 101 -3.95 19.23 0.74
N GLY A 102 -4.50 20.38 1.16
CA GLY A 102 -3.79 21.64 1.21
C GLY A 102 -2.63 21.66 2.20
N ALA A 103 -2.77 20.97 3.34
CA ALA A 103 -1.69 20.81 4.31
C ALA A 103 -0.50 20.06 3.71
N LEU A 104 -0.74 18.95 3.03
CA LEU A 104 0.32 18.15 2.38
C LEU A 104 0.94 18.86 1.19
N TYR A 105 0.18 19.63 0.41
CA TYR A 105 0.75 20.46 -0.66
C TYR A 105 1.63 21.59 -0.15
N LYS A 106 1.41 22.10 1.06
CA LYS A 106 2.25 23.12 1.69
C LYS A 106 3.49 22.52 2.34
N ASP A 107 3.38 21.33 2.93
CA ASP A 107 4.50 20.61 3.57
C ASP A 107 4.88 19.38 2.75
N ARG A 108 5.78 19.59 1.78
CA ARG A 108 6.25 18.53 0.89
C ARG A 108 7.09 17.47 1.60
N GLN A 109 7.77 17.83 2.67
CA GLN A 109 8.54 16.87 3.46
C GLN A 109 7.61 15.91 4.19
N GLU A 110 6.59 16.42 4.86
CA GLU A 110 5.56 15.60 5.51
C GLU A 110 4.83 14.73 4.48
N PHE A 111 4.51 15.28 3.31
CA PHE A 111 3.87 14.52 2.24
C PHE A 111 4.70 13.29 1.84
N ARG A 112 5.99 13.47 1.58
CA ARG A 112 6.94 12.38 1.27
C ARG A 112 7.10 11.40 2.42
N SER A 113 7.15 11.92 3.66
CA SER A 113 7.27 11.10 4.87
C SER A 113 6.12 10.11 5.00
N ARG A 114 4.88 10.56 4.81
CA ARG A 114 3.69 9.69 4.88
C ARG A 114 3.67 8.64 3.77
N ILE A 115 4.02 9.01 2.54
CA ILE A 115 4.12 8.08 1.43
C ILE A 115 5.15 6.99 1.74
N ASN A 116 6.35 7.38 2.18
CA ASN A 116 7.42 6.45 2.51
C ASN A 116 7.05 5.53 3.68
N ALA A 117 6.43 6.07 4.73
CA ALA A 117 6.00 5.28 5.88
C ALA A 117 4.99 4.19 5.48
N GLY A 118 4.00 4.55 4.66
CA GLY A 118 3.00 3.60 4.16
C GLY A 118 3.61 2.52 3.27
N ILE A 119 4.52 2.88 2.36
CA ILE A 119 5.22 1.92 1.50
C ILE A 119 6.08 0.97 2.32
N ASN A 120 6.88 1.47 3.26
CA ASN A 120 7.73 0.64 4.13
C ASN A 120 6.91 -0.35 4.97
N ALA A 121 5.74 0.09 5.47
CA ALA A 121 4.83 -0.79 6.20
C ALA A 121 4.26 -1.90 5.30
N ALA A 122 3.87 -1.56 4.07
CA ALA A 122 3.37 -2.52 3.09
C ALA A 122 4.45 -3.51 2.63
N GLU A 123 5.69 -3.06 2.41
CA GLU A 123 6.83 -3.92 2.09
C GLU A 123 7.12 -4.94 3.20
N THR A 124 7.08 -4.47 4.45
CA THR A 124 7.25 -5.33 5.63
C THR A 124 6.13 -6.36 5.73
N PHE A 125 4.90 -5.95 5.46
CA PHE A 125 3.72 -6.81 5.51
C PHE A 125 3.74 -7.89 4.44
N PHE A 126 3.93 -7.52 3.16
CA PHE A 126 3.93 -8.47 2.04
C PHE A 126 5.25 -9.24 1.91
N LYS A 127 6.33 -8.80 2.56
CA LYS A 127 7.70 -9.30 2.33
C LYS A 127 8.03 -9.26 0.84
N SER A 128 7.69 -8.14 0.22
CA SER A 128 7.67 -7.95 -1.24
C SER A 128 8.99 -8.35 -1.88
N SER A 129 8.88 -9.19 -2.89
CA SER A 129 10.00 -9.55 -3.76
C SER A 129 9.51 -9.44 -5.20
N GLY A 130 9.96 -8.46 -5.94
CA GLY A 130 9.52 -8.29 -7.34
C GLY A 130 9.32 -6.82 -7.70
N LYS A 131 8.57 -6.61 -8.77
CA LYS A 131 8.29 -5.26 -9.27
C LYS A 131 7.32 -4.51 -8.37
N THR A 132 7.60 -3.24 -8.16
CA THR A 132 6.80 -2.34 -7.32
C THR A 132 6.31 -1.14 -8.13
N VAL A 133 5.03 -0.83 -7.98
CA VAL A 133 4.40 0.30 -8.68
C VAL A 133 3.57 1.12 -7.71
N LEU A 134 3.74 2.42 -7.74
CA LEU A 134 2.88 3.38 -7.04
C LEU A 134 1.91 3.99 -8.04
N MET A 135 0.62 3.91 -7.76
CA MET A 135 -0.42 4.54 -8.56
C MET A 135 -1.34 5.40 -7.71
N GLY A 136 -1.99 6.38 -8.31
CA GLY A 136 -2.91 7.26 -7.58
C GLY A 136 -3.83 8.06 -8.49
N TYR A 137 -4.93 8.51 -7.91
CA TYR A 137 -6.00 9.23 -8.61
C TYR A 137 -6.10 10.66 -8.09
N CYS A 138 -6.29 11.65 -8.96
CA CYS A 138 -6.49 13.04 -8.60
C CYS A 138 -5.38 13.57 -7.65
N PHE A 139 -5.68 13.83 -6.38
CA PHE A 139 -4.70 14.15 -5.34
C PHE A 139 -3.64 13.04 -5.23
N GLY A 140 -4.06 11.76 -5.24
CA GLY A 140 -3.13 10.63 -5.23
C GLY A 140 -2.23 10.59 -6.46
N GLY A 141 -2.72 10.99 -7.62
CA GLY A 141 -1.90 11.14 -8.82
C GLY A 141 -0.81 12.21 -8.65
N ALA A 142 -1.11 13.32 -7.99
CA ALA A 142 -0.11 14.34 -7.64
C ALA A 142 0.89 13.82 -6.57
N ALA A 143 0.43 12.99 -5.62
CA ALA A 143 1.27 12.32 -4.63
C ALA A 143 2.27 11.36 -5.29
N VAL A 144 1.84 10.61 -6.29
CA VAL A 144 2.70 9.73 -7.10
C VAL A 144 3.83 10.53 -7.76
N LEU A 145 3.50 11.69 -8.34
CA LEU A 145 4.51 12.56 -8.95
C LEU A 145 5.45 13.18 -7.91
N GLU A 146 4.95 13.48 -6.72
CA GLU A 146 5.79 13.94 -5.60
C GLU A 146 6.77 12.85 -5.14
N ALA A 147 6.30 11.59 -5.08
CA ALA A 147 7.15 10.43 -4.77
C ALA A 147 8.23 10.22 -5.86
N ALA A 148 7.87 10.30 -7.13
CA ALA A 148 8.81 10.19 -8.24
C ALA A 148 9.91 11.27 -8.15
N ARG A 149 9.54 12.54 -7.94
CA ARG A 149 10.49 13.65 -7.76
C ARG A 149 11.37 13.52 -6.52
N SER A 150 10.92 12.81 -5.48
CA SER A 150 11.72 12.55 -4.27
C SER A 150 12.82 11.51 -4.49
N GLY A 151 12.83 10.81 -5.64
CA GLY A 151 13.78 9.73 -5.91
C GLY A 151 13.42 8.42 -5.20
N LEU A 152 12.14 8.23 -4.84
CA LEU A 152 11.69 6.98 -4.26
C LEU A 152 11.99 5.82 -5.22
N ASP A 153 12.65 4.77 -4.72
CA ASP A 153 13.12 3.66 -5.55
C ASP A 153 11.99 2.63 -5.79
N LEU A 154 11.22 2.87 -6.85
CA LEU A 154 10.16 1.99 -7.34
C LEU A 154 10.32 1.77 -8.84
N ASP A 155 9.81 0.64 -9.36
CA ASP A 155 9.87 0.31 -10.78
C ASP A 155 8.94 1.17 -11.65
N GLY A 156 7.87 1.72 -11.08
CA GLY A 156 6.93 2.54 -11.82
C GLY A 156 6.05 3.45 -10.99
N PHE A 157 5.62 4.52 -11.63
CA PHE A 157 4.77 5.58 -11.09
C PHE A 157 3.63 5.84 -12.07
N VAL A 158 2.38 5.69 -11.64
CA VAL A 158 1.20 5.86 -12.50
C VAL A 158 0.27 6.92 -11.92
N SER A 159 0.14 8.04 -12.61
CA SER A 159 -0.72 9.14 -12.19
C SER A 159 -1.98 9.20 -13.06
N PHE A 160 -3.14 8.94 -12.47
CA PHE A 160 -4.42 9.15 -13.13
C PHE A 160 -4.94 10.55 -12.81
N HIS A 161 -5.00 11.42 -13.83
CA HIS A 161 -5.49 12.80 -13.77
C HIS A 161 -4.96 13.62 -12.56
N GLY A 162 -3.74 13.35 -12.10
CA GLY A 162 -3.08 14.13 -11.07
C GLY A 162 -2.65 15.51 -11.56
N GLY A 163 -2.52 16.46 -10.64
CA GLY A 163 -1.97 17.77 -10.97
C GLY A 163 -0.51 17.66 -11.44
N LEU A 164 -0.25 18.12 -12.67
CA LEU A 164 1.06 18.00 -13.31
C LEU A 164 2.04 19.14 -12.98
N THR A 165 1.59 20.15 -12.24
CA THR A 165 2.44 21.28 -11.85
C THR A 165 3.60 20.80 -11.00
N THR A 166 4.82 21.09 -11.46
CA THR A 166 6.05 20.84 -10.69
C THR A 166 6.27 22.01 -9.75
N PRO A 167 6.36 21.79 -8.42
CA PRO A 167 6.70 22.85 -7.47
C PRO A 167 8.05 23.47 -7.76
N GLU A 168 8.20 24.75 -7.41
CA GLU A 168 9.48 25.46 -7.55
C GLU A 168 10.62 24.73 -6.81
N GLY A 169 11.77 24.62 -7.45
CA GLY A 169 12.95 23.93 -6.90
C GLY A 169 12.88 22.41 -6.93
N GLN A 170 11.84 21.81 -7.53
CA GLN A 170 11.75 20.37 -7.76
C GLN A 170 11.89 20.04 -9.24
N ASP A 171 12.37 18.83 -9.52
CA ASP A 171 12.44 18.24 -10.87
C ASP A 171 12.32 16.71 -10.80
N TYR A 172 12.53 16.04 -11.92
CA TYR A 172 12.46 14.57 -12.03
C TYR A 172 13.85 13.92 -12.20
N THR A 173 14.93 14.63 -11.92
CA THR A 173 16.30 14.11 -12.10
C THR A 173 16.61 12.93 -11.20
N GLN A 174 15.91 12.82 -10.05
CA GLN A 174 16.08 11.73 -9.11
C GLN A 174 15.16 10.52 -9.39
N THR A 175 14.26 10.63 -10.39
CA THR A 175 13.29 9.55 -10.67
C THR A 175 13.99 8.33 -11.27
N THR A 176 13.83 7.17 -10.64
CA THR A 176 14.45 5.91 -11.05
C THR A 176 13.52 5.03 -11.89
N GLY A 177 12.22 5.03 -11.58
CA GLY A 177 11.21 4.20 -12.25
C GLY A 177 10.59 4.85 -13.48
N LYS A 178 9.76 4.07 -14.19
CA LYS A 178 8.98 4.57 -15.34
C LYS A 178 7.79 5.38 -14.85
N VAL A 179 7.49 6.49 -15.53
CA VAL A 179 6.32 7.34 -15.24
C VAL A 179 5.30 7.21 -16.35
N LEU A 180 4.03 6.97 -15.96
CA LEU A 180 2.86 6.96 -16.83
C LEU A 180 1.86 8.02 -16.32
N LEU A 181 1.38 8.86 -17.24
CA LEU A 181 0.43 9.96 -16.98
C LEU A 181 -0.86 9.75 -17.76
#